data_550e752db50deffb775612791e09ea60
#
_entry.id   550e752db50deffb775612791e09ea60
#
_cell.length_a   1.000
_cell.length_b   1.000
_cell.length_c   1.000
_cell.angle_alpha   90.00
_cell.angle_beta   90.00
_cell.angle_gamma   90.00
#
_symmetry.space_group_name_H-M   'P 1'
#
loop_
_entity.id
_entity.type
_entity.pdbx_description
1 polymer ?
#
loop_
_entity_poly.entity_id
_entity_poly.type
_entity_poly.pdbx_seq_one_letter_code
_entity_poly.pdbx_strand_id
1 'polypeptide(L)'
;MNRMAVCNSCGTQNMPSAKFCQECGKPREESPGRGATISADSSVVGKTGPFEGKASRPAVPAGPVAIDGYSKFVIGGCLFSGLVSIAAIVQSASFKTTIAAFSRTRDYTSAFENAADSFDGMTAASGIASFLLGIIFLVWIYRSYKTLRQFYPPGDIRFTPGWAVGWFFIPIASLFKPYQVMRELFNKSQTADETQRFRHGKTATAWWWGLTLVSFAASRITGKIADEVESTKSQNVLVKLKNYADARMFDEVVYLALLVATGFIVYKVACMLAIKSREAA
;
A
#
# COMPACT_ATOMS: atom_id res chain seq x y z
N MET A 1 -39.71 4.11 27.98
CA MET A 1 -38.40 4.71 27.64
C MET A 1 -37.41 3.61 27.38
N ASN A 2 -37.11 3.33 26.11
CA ASN A 2 -36.15 2.28 25.73
C ASN A 2 -34.71 2.75 26.04
N ARG A 3 -34.12 2.24 27.11
CA ARG A 3 -32.71 2.56 27.44
C ARG A 3 -31.80 1.86 26.42
N MET A 4 -31.09 2.64 25.63
CA MET A 4 -30.02 2.16 24.76
C MET A 4 -28.99 1.39 25.60
N ALA A 5 -28.47 0.31 25.06
CA ALA A 5 -27.50 -0.53 25.76
C ALA A 5 -26.10 -0.34 25.16
N VAL A 6 -25.13 -0.08 26.00
CA VAL A 6 -23.75 0.18 25.63
C VAL A 6 -22.98 -1.15 25.48
N CYS A 7 -22.22 -1.30 24.41
CA CYS A 7 -21.35 -2.45 24.19
C CYS A 7 -20.13 -2.39 25.11
N ASN A 8 -19.89 -3.43 25.92
CA ASN A 8 -18.74 -3.50 26.84
C ASN A 8 -17.38 -3.58 26.12
N SER A 9 -17.37 -3.92 24.82
CA SER A 9 -16.14 -4.11 24.06
C SER A 9 -15.70 -2.87 23.25
N CYS A 10 -16.65 -2.02 22.79
CA CYS A 10 -16.32 -0.87 21.94
C CYS A 10 -17.00 0.43 22.34
N GLY A 11 -17.85 0.42 23.39
CA GLY A 11 -18.56 1.61 23.89
C GLY A 11 -19.76 2.08 23.03
N THR A 12 -20.07 1.42 21.92
CA THR A 12 -21.15 1.84 21.01
C THR A 12 -22.54 1.55 21.61
N GLN A 13 -23.44 2.52 21.48
CA GLN A 13 -24.84 2.34 21.89
C GLN A 13 -25.60 1.51 20.85
N ASN A 14 -26.23 0.43 21.31
CA ASN A 14 -27.02 -0.50 20.49
C ASN A 14 -28.46 -0.58 20.96
N MET A 15 -29.37 -1.06 20.10
CA MET A 15 -30.72 -1.34 20.48
C MET A 15 -30.78 -2.37 21.62
N PRO A 16 -31.72 -2.27 22.56
CA PRO A 16 -31.81 -3.18 23.71
C PRO A 16 -31.94 -4.66 23.32
N SER A 17 -32.58 -4.93 22.18
CA SER A 17 -32.84 -6.29 21.64
C SER A 17 -31.72 -6.84 20.75
N ALA A 18 -30.64 -6.08 20.48
CA ALA A 18 -29.57 -6.54 19.62
C ALA A 18 -28.73 -7.63 20.30
N LYS A 19 -28.66 -8.83 19.71
CA LYS A 19 -27.82 -9.94 20.18
C LYS A 19 -26.33 -9.74 19.92
N PHE A 20 -25.99 -8.91 18.92
CA PHE A 20 -24.62 -8.58 18.53
C PHE A 20 -24.45 -7.08 18.44
N CYS A 21 -23.25 -6.57 18.72
CA CYS A 21 -22.93 -5.18 18.52
C CYS A 21 -22.84 -4.86 17.02
N GLN A 22 -23.53 -3.80 16.56
CA GLN A 22 -23.55 -3.41 15.15
C GLN A 22 -22.20 -2.91 14.65
N GLU A 23 -21.35 -2.37 15.55
CA GLU A 23 -20.06 -1.81 15.19
C GLU A 23 -18.92 -2.82 15.25
N CYS A 24 -18.83 -3.63 16.34
CA CYS A 24 -17.72 -4.56 16.54
C CYS A 24 -18.07 -6.03 16.29
N GLY A 25 -19.33 -6.37 16.04
CA GLY A 25 -19.81 -7.73 15.75
C GLY A 25 -19.74 -8.73 16.92
N LYS A 26 -19.30 -8.31 18.12
CA LYS A 26 -19.21 -9.23 19.27
C LYS A 26 -20.58 -9.53 19.86
N PRO A 27 -20.80 -10.76 20.33
CA PRO A 27 -22.04 -11.12 21.05
C PRO A 27 -22.13 -10.30 22.33
N ARG A 28 -23.34 -9.94 22.67
CA ARG A 28 -23.65 -9.21 23.89
C ARG A 28 -23.93 -10.19 25.00
N GLU A 29 -23.16 -10.12 26.08
CA GLU A 29 -23.49 -10.85 27.31
C GLU A 29 -24.74 -10.22 27.93
N GLU A 30 -25.81 -10.99 28.04
CA GLU A 30 -26.98 -10.57 28.77
C GLU A 30 -26.60 -10.49 30.26
N SER A 31 -26.74 -9.30 30.84
CA SER A 31 -26.65 -9.18 32.30
C SER A 31 -27.71 -10.03 32.93
N PRO A 32 -27.39 -10.99 33.84
CA PRO A 32 -28.37 -11.82 34.49
C PRO A 32 -29.35 -10.93 35.29
N GLY A 33 -30.61 -10.98 34.89
CA GLY A 33 -31.70 -10.31 35.58
C GLY A 33 -31.77 -10.72 37.07
N ARG A 34 -31.89 -9.72 37.93
CA ARG A 34 -32.20 -9.90 39.35
C ARG A 34 -33.46 -10.73 39.50
N GLY A 35 -33.33 -11.91 40.08
CA GLY A 35 -34.47 -12.69 40.51
C GLY A 35 -34.15 -14.19 40.63
N ALA A 36 -33.33 -14.61 41.57
CA ALA A 36 -33.35 -15.96 42.12
C ALA A 36 -32.81 -15.90 43.57
N THR A 37 -33.66 -16.28 44.47
CA THR A 37 -33.47 -16.43 45.92
C THR A 37 -32.33 -17.36 46.26
N ILE A 38 -31.57 -16.95 47.26
CA ILE A 38 -30.43 -17.63 47.85
C ILE A 38 -30.93 -18.87 48.61
N SER A 39 -30.41 -20.05 48.30
CA SER A 39 -30.31 -21.16 49.23
C SER A 39 -28.84 -21.42 49.52
N ALA A 40 -28.51 -21.31 50.79
CA ALA A 40 -27.17 -21.54 51.31
C ALA A 40 -26.89 -23.06 51.30
N ASP A 41 -25.76 -23.44 50.73
CA ASP A 41 -25.00 -24.58 51.25
C ASP A 41 -23.50 -24.29 51.09
N SER A 42 -22.82 -24.50 52.20
CA SER A 42 -21.45 -24.17 52.48
C SER A 42 -20.53 -25.31 52.06
N SER A 43 -19.37 -24.91 51.58
CA SER A 43 -18.09 -25.62 51.55
C SER A 43 -17.52 -25.84 50.15
N VAL A 44 -16.67 -24.89 49.74
CA VAL A 44 -15.34 -25.17 49.21
C VAL A 44 -14.52 -23.86 49.28
N VAL A 45 -13.59 -23.82 50.18
CA VAL A 45 -12.54 -22.81 50.29
C VAL A 45 -11.55 -23.01 49.14
N GLY A 46 -11.67 -22.25 48.10
CA GLY A 46 -10.66 -22.08 47.02
C GLY A 46 -10.08 -20.67 47.09
N LYS A 47 -8.82 -20.56 47.43
CA LYS A 47 -8.05 -19.30 47.53
C LYS A 47 -8.13 -18.52 46.22
N THR A 48 -8.92 -17.45 46.18
CA THR A 48 -8.78 -16.38 45.20
C THR A 48 -7.76 -15.36 45.73
N GLY A 49 -6.52 -15.47 45.28
CA GLY A 49 -5.57 -14.37 45.40
C GLY A 49 -5.99 -13.20 44.54
N PRO A 50 -5.74 -11.96 44.94
CA PRO A 50 -6.09 -10.79 44.14
C PRO A 50 -5.23 -10.77 42.86
N PHE A 51 -5.86 -10.82 41.71
CA PHE A 51 -5.23 -10.52 40.42
C PHE A 51 -4.93 -9.01 40.36
N GLU A 52 -4.01 -8.55 41.16
CA GLU A 52 -3.29 -7.30 40.96
C GLU A 52 -2.01 -7.59 40.19
N GLY A 53 -2.18 -7.70 38.88
CA GLY A 53 -1.11 -7.72 37.92
C GLY A 53 -1.44 -6.74 36.84
N LYS A 54 -1.37 -5.45 37.13
CA LYS A 54 -1.13 -4.43 36.12
C LYS A 54 0.24 -4.76 35.54
N ALA A 55 0.26 -5.63 34.51
CA ALA A 55 1.47 -5.85 33.74
C ALA A 55 1.88 -4.50 33.18
N SER A 56 2.85 -3.87 33.83
CA SER A 56 3.54 -2.69 33.31
C SER A 56 4.07 -3.12 31.95
N ARG A 57 3.48 -2.54 30.86
CA ARG A 57 4.03 -2.70 29.53
C ARG A 57 5.51 -2.39 29.61
N PRO A 58 6.39 -3.27 29.15
CA PRO A 58 7.81 -2.95 29.09
C PRO A 58 7.94 -1.66 28.26
N ALA A 59 8.62 -0.68 28.85
CA ALA A 59 8.91 0.58 28.17
C ALA A 59 9.67 0.25 26.88
N VAL A 60 9.12 0.66 25.72
CA VAL A 60 9.79 0.49 24.43
C VAL A 60 11.16 1.16 24.54
N PRO A 61 12.28 0.43 24.33
CA PRO A 61 13.60 1.02 24.45
C PRO A 61 13.74 2.21 23.49
N ALA A 62 14.17 3.36 24.00
CA ALA A 62 14.34 4.62 23.28
C ALA A 62 15.58 4.59 22.36
N GLY A 63 15.64 3.62 21.44
CA GLY A 63 16.71 3.50 20.46
C GLY A 63 16.16 3.63 19.03
N PRO A 64 17.01 3.93 18.03
CA PRO A 64 16.58 4.02 16.65
C PRO A 64 15.94 2.69 16.20
N VAL A 65 14.74 2.78 15.62
CA VAL A 65 14.01 1.61 15.13
C VAL A 65 14.73 1.08 13.90
N ALA A 66 15.34 -0.10 13.98
CA ALA A 66 16.00 -0.72 12.83
C ALA A 66 14.93 -1.25 11.84
N ILE A 67 14.88 -0.63 10.68
CA ILE A 67 14.04 -1.08 9.55
C ILE A 67 14.67 -2.36 8.97
N ASP A 68 13.84 -3.37 8.65
CA ASP A 68 14.32 -4.63 8.06
C ASP A 68 14.98 -4.42 6.68
N GLY A 69 15.88 -5.32 6.31
CA GLY A 69 16.66 -5.20 5.07
C GLY A 69 15.79 -5.10 3.81
N TYR A 70 14.68 -5.84 3.76
CA TYR A 70 13.79 -5.83 2.59
C TYR A 70 13.05 -4.51 2.39
N SER A 71 12.63 -3.86 3.46
CA SER A 71 12.04 -2.52 3.39
C SER A 71 13.06 -1.50 2.88
N LYS A 72 14.33 -1.61 3.28
CA LYS A 72 15.42 -0.78 2.73
C LYS A 72 15.62 -1.01 1.23
N PHE A 73 15.53 -2.27 0.77
CA PHE A 73 15.62 -2.60 -0.66
C PHE A 73 14.46 -1.99 -1.47
N VAL A 74 13.23 -2.04 -0.96
CA VAL A 74 12.09 -1.39 -1.64
C VAL A 74 12.27 0.12 -1.68
N ILE A 75 12.65 0.75 -0.57
CA ILE A 75 12.89 2.20 -0.52
C ILE A 75 14.02 2.60 -1.47
N GLY A 76 15.14 1.86 -1.45
CA GLY A 76 16.25 2.06 -2.38
C GLY A 76 15.83 1.88 -3.84
N GLY A 77 15.01 0.88 -4.13
CA GLY A 77 14.42 0.63 -5.43
C GLY A 77 13.49 1.79 -5.89
N CYS A 78 12.68 2.34 -4.98
CA CYS A 78 11.87 3.52 -5.28
C CYS A 78 12.74 4.75 -5.62
N LEU A 79 13.83 4.96 -4.87
CA LEU A 79 14.76 6.06 -5.15
C LEU A 79 15.46 5.86 -6.51
N PHE A 80 15.97 4.65 -6.78
CA PHE A 80 16.61 4.32 -8.05
C PHE A 80 15.65 4.49 -9.23
N SER A 81 14.44 3.89 -9.15
CA SER A 81 13.42 4.04 -10.18
C SER A 81 13.00 5.51 -10.36
N GLY A 82 12.97 6.28 -9.28
CA GLY A 82 12.71 7.73 -9.33
C GLY A 82 13.76 8.50 -10.12
N LEU A 83 15.04 8.16 -9.94
CA LEU A 83 16.12 8.76 -10.74
C LEU A 83 16.01 8.39 -12.22
N VAL A 84 15.67 7.13 -12.53
CA VAL A 84 15.44 6.67 -13.90
C VAL A 84 14.25 7.42 -14.52
N SER A 85 13.15 7.60 -13.78
CA SER A 85 11.98 8.36 -14.25
C SER A 85 12.29 9.83 -14.50
N ILE A 86 13.09 10.47 -13.66
CA ILE A 86 13.55 11.86 -13.88
C ILE A 86 14.36 11.92 -15.18
N ALA A 87 15.29 10.99 -15.39
CA ALA A 87 16.07 10.92 -16.62
C ALA A 87 15.18 10.70 -17.85
N ALA A 88 14.14 9.83 -17.73
CA ALA A 88 13.17 9.59 -18.80
C ALA A 88 12.34 10.85 -19.15
N ILE A 89 11.97 11.66 -18.14
CA ILE A 89 11.29 12.94 -18.37
C ILE A 89 12.20 13.93 -19.13
N VAL A 90 13.46 14.06 -18.70
CA VAL A 90 14.44 14.92 -19.35
C VAL A 90 14.67 14.46 -20.80
N GLN A 91 14.84 13.16 -21.02
CA GLN A 91 15.01 12.58 -22.36
C GLN A 91 13.80 12.84 -23.26
N SER A 92 12.58 12.67 -22.73
CA SER A 92 11.34 12.95 -23.47
C SER A 92 11.23 14.43 -23.86
N ALA A 93 11.63 15.34 -22.97
CA ALA A 93 11.66 16.77 -23.25
C ALA A 93 12.70 17.10 -24.35
N SER A 94 13.89 16.53 -24.27
CA SER A 94 14.94 16.68 -25.30
C SER A 94 14.50 16.14 -26.65
N PHE A 95 13.85 14.98 -26.68
CA PHE A 95 13.31 14.39 -27.90
C PHE A 95 12.26 15.30 -28.58
N LYS A 96 11.39 15.95 -27.80
CA LYS A 96 10.41 16.92 -28.32
C LYS A 96 11.09 18.13 -28.98
N THR A 97 12.19 18.63 -28.43
CA THR A 97 12.94 19.72 -29.06
C THR A 97 13.58 19.30 -30.37
N THR A 98 14.08 18.08 -30.44
CA THR A 98 14.61 17.47 -31.68
C THR A 98 13.54 17.31 -32.74
N ILE A 99 12.33 16.80 -32.38
CA ILE A 99 11.18 16.73 -33.28
C ILE A 99 10.82 18.12 -33.82
N ALA A 100 10.82 19.16 -32.99
CA ALA A 100 10.49 20.50 -33.37
C ALA A 100 11.55 21.10 -34.34
N ALA A 101 12.83 20.81 -34.14
CA ALA A 101 13.91 21.20 -35.06
C ALA A 101 13.75 20.49 -36.40
N PHE A 102 13.55 19.16 -36.42
CA PHE A 102 13.35 18.38 -37.63
C PHE A 102 12.13 18.86 -38.44
N SER A 103 11.04 19.24 -37.79
CA SER A 103 9.85 19.75 -38.46
C SER A 103 10.08 21.03 -39.24
N ARG A 104 11.12 21.85 -38.85
CA ARG A 104 11.49 23.11 -39.51
C ARG A 104 12.46 22.91 -40.66
N THR A 105 13.46 22.07 -40.48
CA THR A 105 14.56 21.89 -41.43
C THR A 105 14.31 20.80 -42.45
N ARG A 106 13.52 19.78 -42.07
CA ARG A 106 13.31 18.51 -42.81
C ARG A 106 14.62 17.78 -43.15
N ASP A 107 15.74 18.16 -42.52
CA ASP A 107 17.01 17.45 -42.67
C ASP A 107 17.02 16.23 -41.74
N TYR A 108 17.06 15.05 -42.34
CA TYR A 108 17.22 13.79 -41.62
C TYR A 108 18.68 13.67 -41.17
N THR A 109 18.97 14.15 -39.98
CA THR A 109 20.33 14.15 -39.43
C THR A 109 20.52 12.95 -38.49
N SER A 110 21.77 12.48 -38.36
CA SER A 110 22.16 11.47 -37.35
C SER A 110 21.75 11.88 -35.91
N ALA A 111 21.58 13.19 -35.69
CA ALA A 111 21.08 13.70 -34.41
C ALA A 111 19.64 13.26 -34.09
N PHE A 112 18.73 13.15 -35.10
CA PHE A 112 17.37 12.67 -34.90
C PHE A 112 17.36 11.17 -34.60
N GLU A 113 18.14 10.36 -35.34
CA GLU A 113 18.26 8.91 -35.06
C GLU A 113 18.81 8.66 -33.66
N ASN A 114 19.91 9.29 -33.30
CA ASN A 114 20.49 9.16 -31.96
C ASN A 114 19.51 9.58 -30.84
N ALA A 115 18.70 10.62 -31.08
CA ALA A 115 17.69 11.05 -30.10
C ALA A 115 16.54 10.05 -29.98
N ALA A 116 16.11 9.43 -31.09
CA ALA A 116 15.09 8.38 -31.10
C ALA A 116 15.58 7.12 -30.37
N ASP A 117 16.79 6.63 -30.71
CA ASP A 117 17.41 5.46 -30.05
C ASP A 117 17.59 5.68 -28.54
N SER A 118 18.01 6.88 -28.14
CA SER A 118 18.17 7.24 -26.73
C SER A 118 16.82 7.26 -26.01
N PHE A 119 15.77 7.75 -26.67
CA PHE A 119 14.42 7.78 -26.12
C PHE A 119 13.86 6.36 -25.93
N ASP A 120 14.04 5.48 -26.91
CA ASP A 120 13.61 4.07 -26.81
C ASP A 120 14.41 3.31 -25.77
N GLY A 121 15.72 3.50 -25.72
CA GLY A 121 16.57 2.92 -24.69
C GLY A 121 16.17 3.33 -23.27
N MET A 122 15.83 4.61 -23.06
CA MET A 122 15.37 5.10 -21.76
C MET A 122 13.98 4.56 -21.41
N THR A 123 13.10 4.38 -22.40
CA THR A 123 11.78 3.77 -22.21
C THR A 123 11.91 2.31 -21.77
N ALA A 124 12.80 1.55 -22.39
CA ALA A 124 13.11 0.17 -21.98
C ALA A 124 13.71 0.12 -20.56
N ALA A 125 14.64 1.01 -20.25
CA ALA A 125 15.29 1.08 -18.94
C ALA A 125 14.28 1.38 -17.82
N SER A 126 13.37 2.34 -18.01
CA SER A 126 12.33 2.64 -17.03
C SER A 126 11.35 1.47 -16.85
N GLY A 127 10.99 0.76 -17.92
CA GLY A 127 10.17 -0.44 -17.87
C GLY A 127 10.81 -1.57 -17.05
N ILE A 128 12.10 -1.85 -17.30
CA ILE A 128 12.86 -2.87 -16.56
C ILE A 128 12.97 -2.48 -15.07
N ALA A 129 13.31 -1.23 -14.78
CA ALA A 129 13.42 -0.75 -13.39
C ALA A 129 12.09 -0.90 -12.64
N SER A 130 10.97 -0.53 -13.27
CA SER A 130 9.63 -0.66 -12.70
C SER A 130 9.24 -2.11 -12.45
N PHE A 131 9.56 -3.01 -13.39
CA PHE A 131 9.29 -4.44 -13.27
C PHE A 131 10.08 -5.08 -12.11
N LEU A 132 11.37 -4.78 -12.00
CA LEU A 132 12.22 -5.27 -10.91
C LEU A 132 11.75 -4.75 -9.56
N LEU A 133 11.39 -3.47 -9.47
CA LEU A 133 10.82 -2.90 -8.26
C LEU A 133 9.50 -3.57 -7.89
N GLY A 134 8.65 -3.89 -8.87
CA GLY A 134 7.41 -4.64 -8.66
C GLY A 134 7.66 -5.99 -8.01
N ILE A 135 8.65 -6.76 -8.48
CA ILE A 135 9.04 -8.05 -7.89
C ILE A 135 9.51 -7.86 -6.44
N ILE A 136 10.41 -6.90 -6.19
CA ILE A 136 10.93 -6.60 -4.85
C ILE A 136 9.80 -6.21 -3.90
N PHE A 137 8.84 -5.41 -4.38
CA PHE A 137 7.67 -5.00 -3.61
C PHE A 137 6.74 -6.17 -3.26
N LEU A 138 6.51 -7.12 -4.18
CA LEU A 138 5.72 -8.33 -3.91
C LEU A 138 6.40 -9.24 -2.87
N VAL A 139 7.72 -9.40 -2.96
CA VAL A 139 8.51 -10.12 -1.94
C VAL A 139 8.39 -9.44 -0.57
N TRP A 140 8.44 -8.10 -0.55
CA TRP A 140 8.26 -7.33 0.68
C TRP A 140 6.85 -7.52 1.28
N ILE A 141 5.77 -7.51 0.48
CA ILE A 141 4.41 -7.81 0.94
C ILE A 141 4.36 -9.20 1.58
N TYR A 142 4.88 -10.22 0.89
CA TYR A 142 4.91 -11.58 1.40
C TYR A 142 5.57 -11.68 2.79
N ARG A 143 6.75 -11.07 2.92
CA ARG A 143 7.51 -11.09 4.19
C ARG A 143 6.84 -10.29 5.28
N SER A 144 6.29 -9.13 4.95
CA SER A 144 5.55 -8.29 5.90
C SER A 144 4.34 -9.03 6.47
N TYR A 145 3.61 -9.77 5.65
CA TYR A 145 2.51 -10.62 6.12
C TYR A 145 3.00 -11.81 6.96
N LYS A 146 4.13 -12.41 6.60
CA LYS A 146 4.75 -13.49 7.40
C LYS A 146 5.11 -12.98 8.80
N THR A 147 5.70 -11.80 8.90
CA THR A 147 6.03 -11.15 10.17
C THR A 147 4.76 -10.75 10.94
N LEU A 148 3.79 -10.13 10.26
CA LEU A 148 2.54 -9.71 10.88
C LEU A 148 1.78 -10.86 11.55
N ARG A 149 1.76 -12.03 10.92
CA ARG A 149 1.08 -13.23 11.46
C ARG A 149 1.70 -13.78 12.74
N GLN A 150 2.91 -13.39 13.09
CA GLN A 150 3.52 -13.78 14.37
C GLN A 150 2.89 -13.04 15.56
N PHE A 151 2.28 -11.88 15.34
CA PHE A 151 1.67 -11.05 16.37
C PHE A 151 0.17 -11.26 16.56
N TYR A 152 -0.46 -12.07 15.72
CA TYR A 152 -1.91 -12.25 15.74
C TYR A 152 -2.29 -13.73 15.76
N PRO A 153 -3.32 -14.11 16.52
CA PRO A 153 -3.84 -15.47 16.50
C PRO A 153 -4.39 -15.85 15.12
N PRO A 154 -4.47 -17.18 14.82
CA PRO A 154 -5.07 -17.66 13.59
C PRO A 154 -6.51 -17.16 13.43
N GLY A 155 -6.84 -16.58 12.27
CA GLY A 155 -8.16 -16.02 11.96
C GLY A 155 -8.26 -14.48 12.04
N ASP A 156 -7.39 -13.79 12.78
CA ASP A 156 -7.43 -12.33 12.92
C ASP A 156 -6.91 -11.60 11.69
N ILE A 157 -6.09 -12.27 10.87
CA ILE A 157 -5.55 -11.74 9.61
C ILE A 157 -6.24 -12.46 8.46
N ARG A 158 -6.92 -11.67 7.63
CA ARG A 158 -7.74 -12.16 6.53
C ARG A 158 -6.93 -12.83 5.42
N PHE A 159 -5.77 -12.24 5.08
CA PHE A 159 -4.96 -12.74 3.97
C PHE A 159 -3.79 -13.59 4.46
N THR A 160 -3.55 -14.73 3.78
CA THR A 160 -2.30 -15.46 3.96
C THR A 160 -1.18 -14.78 3.17
N PRO A 161 0.12 -14.95 3.55
CA PRO A 161 1.22 -14.32 2.82
C PRO A 161 1.22 -14.63 1.31
N GLY A 162 0.91 -15.87 0.93
CA GLY A 162 0.82 -16.27 -0.48
C GLY A 162 -0.35 -15.61 -1.21
N TRP A 163 -1.54 -15.59 -0.62
CA TRP A 163 -2.70 -14.94 -1.22
C TRP A 163 -2.59 -13.41 -1.22
N ALA A 164 -1.89 -12.81 -0.26
CA ALA A 164 -1.62 -11.38 -0.29
C ALA A 164 -0.87 -10.95 -1.57
N VAL A 165 0.02 -11.81 -2.07
CA VAL A 165 0.73 -11.63 -3.36
C VAL A 165 -0.12 -12.13 -4.53
N GLY A 166 -0.77 -13.30 -4.39
CA GLY A 166 -1.53 -13.94 -5.47
C GLY A 166 -2.63 -13.06 -6.08
N TRP A 167 -3.26 -12.21 -5.28
CA TRP A 167 -4.30 -11.30 -5.75
C TRP A 167 -3.84 -10.24 -6.74
N PHE A 168 -2.54 -9.96 -6.84
CA PHE A 168 -1.98 -9.04 -7.84
C PHE A 168 -2.00 -9.62 -9.25
N PHE A 169 -2.06 -10.96 -9.39
CA PHE A 169 -2.00 -11.65 -10.69
C PHE A 169 -3.37 -12.00 -11.28
N ILE A 170 -4.45 -11.90 -10.51
CA ILE A 170 -5.80 -12.20 -10.99
C ILE A 170 -6.43 -10.93 -11.55
N PRO A 171 -6.71 -10.83 -12.88
CA PRO A 171 -7.03 -9.57 -13.56
C PRO A 171 -8.16 -8.76 -12.91
N ILE A 172 -9.31 -9.37 -12.60
CA ILE A 172 -10.44 -8.66 -11.99
C ILE A 172 -10.17 -8.38 -10.51
N ALA A 173 -9.60 -9.34 -9.79
CA ALA A 173 -9.31 -9.19 -8.37
C ALA A 173 -8.19 -8.18 -8.12
N SER A 174 -7.24 -8.04 -9.05
CA SER A 174 -6.14 -7.06 -8.97
C SER A 174 -6.62 -5.61 -8.96
N LEU A 175 -7.86 -5.33 -9.34
CA LEU A 175 -8.45 -3.98 -9.24
C LEU A 175 -8.93 -3.61 -7.81
N PHE A 176 -9.17 -4.59 -6.94
CA PHE A 176 -9.77 -4.32 -5.62
C PHE A 176 -8.98 -4.95 -4.46
N LYS A 177 -8.43 -6.14 -4.67
CA LYS A 177 -7.77 -6.92 -3.61
C LYS A 177 -6.46 -6.31 -3.12
N PRO A 178 -5.56 -5.78 -3.96
CA PRO A 178 -4.34 -5.15 -3.50
C PRO A 178 -4.58 -4.00 -2.53
N TYR A 179 -5.61 -3.19 -2.76
CA TYR A 179 -6.03 -2.16 -1.82
C TYR A 179 -6.41 -2.75 -0.45
N GLN A 180 -7.20 -3.83 -0.44
CA GLN A 180 -7.61 -4.50 0.81
C GLN A 180 -6.41 -5.11 1.55
N VAL A 181 -5.48 -5.72 0.81
CA VAL A 181 -4.23 -6.28 1.33
C VAL A 181 -3.40 -5.17 1.98
N MET A 182 -3.11 -4.08 1.26
CA MET A 182 -2.30 -2.98 1.80
C MET A 182 -2.99 -2.27 2.97
N ARG A 183 -4.30 -2.11 2.93
CA ARG A 183 -5.09 -1.54 4.03
C ARG A 183 -5.04 -2.41 5.28
N GLU A 184 -5.16 -3.74 5.13
CA GLU A 184 -5.05 -4.67 6.26
C GLU A 184 -3.64 -4.64 6.84
N LEU A 185 -2.61 -4.75 5.98
CA LEU A 185 -1.21 -4.69 6.38
C LEU A 185 -0.92 -3.40 7.17
N PHE A 186 -1.32 -2.24 6.64
CA PHE A 186 -1.11 -0.95 7.29
C PHE A 186 -1.84 -0.87 8.65
N ASN A 187 -3.14 -1.21 8.69
CA ASN A 187 -3.94 -1.11 9.91
C ASN A 187 -3.47 -2.09 11.00
N LYS A 188 -3.14 -3.32 10.62
CA LYS A 188 -2.69 -4.35 11.57
C LYS A 188 -1.24 -4.15 12.02
N SER A 189 -0.43 -3.40 11.30
CA SER A 189 0.91 -3.02 11.72
C SER A 189 0.91 -1.94 12.80
N GLN A 190 -0.15 -1.12 12.91
CA GLN A 190 -0.24 -0.04 13.89
C GLN A 190 -0.15 -0.55 15.33
N THR A 191 0.56 0.19 16.18
CA THR A 191 0.56 0.02 17.63
C THR A 191 -0.62 0.76 18.27
N ALA A 192 -0.95 0.47 19.55
CA ALA A 192 -2.10 1.09 20.21
C ALA A 192 -1.99 2.64 20.28
N ASP A 193 -0.77 3.17 20.48
CA ASP A 193 -0.52 4.62 20.53
C ASP A 193 -0.64 5.29 19.15
N GLU A 194 -0.25 4.59 18.09
CA GLU A 194 -0.32 5.10 16.72
C GLU A 194 -1.75 5.09 16.15
N THR A 195 -2.62 4.21 16.64
CA THR A 195 -4.04 4.19 16.24
C THR A 195 -4.74 5.52 16.53
N GLN A 196 -4.34 6.22 17.60
CA GLN A 196 -4.85 7.58 17.91
C GLN A 196 -4.18 8.66 17.04
N ARG A 197 -2.89 8.52 16.72
CA ARG A 197 -2.13 9.51 15.91
C ARG A 197 -2.43 9.42 14.41
N PHE A 198 -2.64 8.21 13.87
CA PHE A 198 -2.82 7.99 12.43
C PHE A 198 -4.26 7.58 12.06
N ARG A 199 -5.23 8.44 12.38
CA ARG A 199 -6.59 8.39 11.82
C ARG A 199 -6.59 8.40 10.28
N HIS A 200 -5.48 8.82 9.67
CA HIS A 200 -5.28 8.97 8.23
C HIS A 200 -4.72 7.74 7.49
N GLY A 201 -4.50 6.62 8.15
CA GLY A 201 -3.98 5.40 7.49
C GLY A 201 -4.88 4.88 6.37
N LYS A 202 -6.20 5.00 6.53
CA LYS A 202 -7.18 4.68 5.48
C LYS A 202 -7.00 5.58 4.25
N THR A 203 -6.69 6.84 4.46
CA THR A 203 -6.51 7.85 3.40
C THR A 203 -5.21 7.59 2.63
N ALA A 204 -4.10 7.30 3.33
CA ALA A 204 -2.81 7.05 2.67
C ALA A 204 -2.85 5.83 1.74
N THR A 205 -3.43 4.71 2.19
CA THR A 205 -3.58 3.52 1.35
C THR A 205 -4.57 3.73 0.20
N ALA A 206 -5.60 4.57 0.37
CA ALA A 206 -6.54 4.92 -0.70
C ALA A 206 -5.87 5.79 -1.78
N TRP A 207 -5.09 6.80 -1.38
CA TRP A 207 -4.32 7.63 -2.32
C TRP A 207 -3.29 6.81 -3.08
N TRP A 208 -2.53 5.96 -2.38
CA TRP A 208 -1.59 5.05 -3.03
C TRP A 208 -2.28 4.17 -4.08
N TRP A 209 -3.44 3.61 -3.74
CA TRP A 209 -4.18 2.76 -4.66
C TRP A 209 -4.75 3.55 -5.84
N GLY A 210 -5.28 4.75 -5.59
CA GLY A 210 -5.73 5.66 -6.64
C GLY A 210 -4.60 5.98 -7.63
N LEU A 211 -3.41 6.32 -7.13
CA LEU A 211 -2.22 6.56 -7.96
C LEU A 211 -1.80 5.32 -8.74
N THR A 212 -1.90 4.12 -8.14
CA THR A 212 -1.61 2.84 -8.84
C THR A 212 -2.55 2.64 -10.03
N LEU A 213 -3.86 2.88 -9.84
CA LEU A 213 -4.84 2.74 -10.93
C LEU A 213 -4.62 3.79 -12.02
N VAL A 214 -4.33 5.03 -11.64
CA VAL A 214 -4.04 6.12 -12.61
C VAL A 214 -2.76 5.80 -13.39
N SER A 215 -1.69 5.35 -12.72
CA SER A 215 -0.44 4.95 -13.39
C SER A 215 -0.69 3.79 -14.36
N PHE A 216 -1.45 2.77 -13.94
CA PHE A 216 -1.81 1.67 -14.81
C PHE A 216 -2.60 2.13 -16.05
N ALA A 217 -3.57 3.03 -15.89
CA ALA A 217 -4.34 3.59 -17.00
C ALA A 217 -3.46 4.44 -17.93
N ALA A 218 -2.60 5.28 -17.36
CA ALA A 218 -1.66 6.11 -18.12
C ALA A 218 -0.73 5.26 -18.98
N SER A 219 -0.09 4.23 -18.39
CA SER A 219 0.77 3.29 -19.14
C SER A 219 0.04 2.56 -20.26
N ARG A 220 -1.24 2.19 -20.04
CA ARG A 220 -2.05 1.57 -21.11
C ARG A 220 -2.38 2.52 -22.25
N ILE A 221 -2.65 3.79 -21.94
CA ILE A 221 -2.90 4.83 -22.96
C ILE A 221 -1.62 5.11 -23.73
N THR A 222 -0.50 5.28 -23.02
CA THR A 222 0.82 5.53 -23.63
C THR A 222 1.23 4.38 -24.55
N GLY A 223 1.00 3.12 -24.15
CA GLY A 223 1.24 1.95 -25.00
C GLY A 223 0.42 1.97 -26.29
N LYS A 224 -0.88 2.30 -26.23
CA LYS A 224 -1.71 2.42 -27.45
C LYS A 224 -1.24 3.53 -28.38
N ILE A 225 -0.79 4.66 -27.84
CA ILE A 225 -0.21 5.76 -28.64
C ILE A 225 1.08 5.29 -29.31
N ALA A 226 1.92 4.50 -28.62
CA ALA A 226 3.12 3.90 -29.22
C ALA A 226 2.79 2.99 -30.41
N ASP A 227 1.81 2.06 -30.24
CA ASP A 227 1.34 1.17 -31.31
C ASP A 227 0.83 1.96 -32.53
N GLU A 228 0.15 3.10 -32.28
CA GLU A 228 -0.31 3.99 -33.36
C GLU A 228 0.85 4.68 -34.09
N VAL A 229 1.92 5.07 -33.39
CA VAL A 229 3.12 5.65 -34.01
C VAL A 229 3.76 4.63 -34.96
N GLU A 230 3.99 3.41 -34.46
CA GLU A 230 4.63 2.33 -35.22
C GLU A 230 3.85 1.94 -36.49
N SER A 231 2.50 1.90 -36.40
CA SER A 231 1.64 1.54 -37.54
C SER A 231 1.48 2.64 -38.60
N THR A 232 1.96 3.87 -38.34
CA THR A 232 1.68 5.04 -39.19
C THR A 232 2.77 5.26 -40.21
N LYS A 233 2.43 5.13 -41.52
CA LYS A 233 3.29 5.46 -42.68
C LYS A 233 2.99 6.85 -43.28
N SER A 234 2.32 7.74 -42.55
CA SER A 234 1.77 9.01 -43.05
C SER A 234 2.58 10.22 -42.63
N GLN A 235 2.37 11.38 -43.29
CA GLN A 235 2.98 12.68 -42.96
C GLN A 235 2.69 13.16 -41.52
N ASN A 236 1.77 12.52 -40.80
CA ASN A 236 1.40 12.85 -39.43
C ASN A 236 2.27 12.18 -38.37
N VAL A 237 3.33 11.44 -38.74
CA VAL A 237 4.22 10.73 -37.81
C VAL A 237 4.82 11.67 -36.78
N LEU A 238 5.26 12.86 -37.16
CA LEU A 238 5.86 13.83 -36.23
C LEU A 238 4.89 14.30 -35.14
N VAL A 239 3.62 14.50 -35.50
CA VAL A 239 2.58 14.88 -34.53
C VAL A 239 2.34 13.74 -33.55
N LYS A 240 2.28 12.51 -34.05
CA LYS A 240 2.09 11.32 -33.20
C LYS A 240 3.28 11.07 -32.29
N LEU A 241 4.52 11.21 -32.78
CA LEU A 241 5.72 11.12 -31.97
C LEU A 241 5.74 12.16 -30.84
N LYS A 242 5.33 13.40 -31.15
CA LYS A 242 5.19 14.44 -30.11
C LYS A 242 4.17 14.06 -29.07
N ASN A 243 2.98 13.59 -29.49
CA ASN A 243 1.94 13.14 -28.56
C ASN A 243 2.40 11.95 -27.70
N TYR A 244 3.18 11.03 -28.28
CA TYR A 244 3.77 9.92 -27.54
C TYR A 244 4.77 10.42 -26.49
N ALA A 245 5.65 11.34 -26.84
CA ALA A 245 6.58 11.93 -25.88
C ALA A 245 5.84 12.68 -24.74
N ASP A 246 4.74 13.39 -25.05
CA ASP A 246 3.91 14.05 -24.03
C ASP A 246 3.22 13.04 -23.11
N ALA A 247 2.66 11.96 -23.67
CA ALA A 247 2.05 10.88 -22.89
C ALA A 247 3.07 10.18 -21.98
N ARG A 248 4.29 9.95 -22.46
CA ARG A 248 5.39 9.38 -21.66
C ARG A 248 5.78 10.29 -20.51
N MET A 249 5.92 11.58 -20.74
CA MET A 249 6.21 12.53 -19.66
C MET A 249 5.14 12.51 -18.58
N PHE A 250 3.87 12.49 -18.97
CA PHE A 250 2.77 12.40 -18.02
C PHE A 250 2.80 11.09 -17.21
N ASP A 251 3.01 9.95 -17.89
CA ASP A 251 3.11 8.64 -17.24
C ASP A 251 4.23 8.60 -16.20
N GLU A 252 5.42 9.11 -16.55
CA GLU A 252 6.56 9.19 -15.62
C GLU A 252 6.31 10.11 -14.40
N VAL A 253 5.60 11.24 -14.60
CA VAL A 253 5.21 12.12 -13.48
C VAL A 253 4.25 11.43 -12.52
N VAL A 254 3.23 10.73 -13.05
CA VAL A 254 2.30 9.94 -12.24
C VAL A 254 3.03 8.82 -11.52
N TYR A 255 3.96 8.15 -12.20
CA TYR A 255 4.77 7.09 -11.62
C TYR A 255 5.68 7.60 -10.49
N LEU A 256 6.30 8.78 -10.62
CA LEU A 256 7.06 9.42 -9.55
C LEU A 256 6.20 9.65 -8.29
N ALA A 257 4.97 10.16 -8.48
CA ALA A 257 4.05 10.33 -7.35
C ALA A 257 3.71 8.97 -6.68
N LEU A 258 3.52 7.92 -7.48
CA LEU A 258 3.31 6.57 -6.97
C LEU A 258 4.53 6.04 -6.21
N LEU A 259 5.75 6.27 -6.68
CA LEU A 259 6.98 5.86 -6.00
C LEU A 259 7.12 6.53 -4.62
N VAL A 260 6.83 7.83 -4.53
CA VAL A 260 6.82 8.56 -3.25
C VAL A 260 5.79 7.97 -2.28
N ALA A 261 4.56 7.72 -2.76
CA ALA A 261 3.51 7.12 -1.95
C ALA A 261 3.87 5.69 -1.49
N THR A 262 4.47 4.89 -2.39
CA THR A 262 4.94 3.52 -2.09
C THR A 262 6.04 3.54 -1.04
N GLY A 263 7.08 4.36 -1.23
CA GLY A 263 8.18 4.51 -0.28
C GLY A 263 7.70 4.94 1.10
N PHE A 264 6.77 5.90 1.16
CA PHE A 264 6.16 6.35 2.40
C PHE A 264 5.41 5.22 3.14
N ILE A 265 4.56 4.46 2.44
CA ILE A 265 3.81 3.35 3.05
C ILE A 265 4.75 2.26 3.53
N VAL A 266 5.74 1.86 2.71
CA VAL A 266 6.73 0.85 3.07
C VAL A 266 7.51 1.28 4.31
N TYR A 267 8.00 2.51 4.35
CA TYR A 267 8.70 3.08 5.49
C TYR A 267 7.84 3.03 6.77
N LYS A 268 6.59 3.49 6.69
CA LYS A 268 5.67 3.49 7.84
C LYS A 268 5.37 2.09 8.34
N VAL A 269 5.02 1.15 7.46
CA VAL A 269 4.75 -0.24 7.84
C VAL A 269 5.98 -0.89 8.46
N ALA A 270 7.16 -0.67 7.89
CA ALA A 270 8.41 -1.21 8.43
C ALA A 270 8.72 -0.68 9.84
N CYS A 271 8.56 0.63 10.06
CA CYS A 271 8.73 1.22 11.41
C CYS A 271 7.75 0.62 12.42
N MET A 272 6.45 0.53 12.04
CA MET A 272 5.41 -0.02 12.91
C MET A 272 5.66 -1.50 13.27
N LEU A 273 6.04 -2.33 12.29
CA LEU A 273 6.38 -3.74 12.53
C LEU A 273 7.62 -3.89 13.38
N ALA A 274 8.62 -3.04 13.21
CA ALA A 274 9.83 -3.08 14.01
C ALA A 274 9.58 -2.66 15.48
N ILE A 275 8.71 -1.66 15.72
CA ILE A 275 8.27 -1.31 17.08
C ILE A 275 7.53 -2.50 17.72
N LYS A 276 6.57 -3.09 16.97
CA LYS A 276 5.78 -4.21 17.45
C LYS A 276 6.62 -5.45 17.78
N SER A 277 7.67 -5.71 17.01
CA SER A 277 8.60 -6.81 17.27
C SER A 277 9.42 -6.58 18.54
N ARG A 278 9.72 -5.33 18.89
CA ARG A 278 10.41 -4.97 20.14
C ARG A 278 9.49 -5.07 21.37
N GLU A 279 8.21 -4.73 21.22
CA GLU A 279 7.22 -4.88 22.28
C GLU A 279 6.92 -6.35 22.62
N ALA A 280 7.17 -7.26 21.68
CA ALA A 280 6.91 -8.70 21.82
C ALA A 280 8.14 -9.51 22.29
N ALA A 281 9.35 -8.94 22.25
CA ALA A 281 10.61 -9.56 22.67
C ALA A 281 10.92 -9.30 24.15
#